data_252cc2436d3093db10e6cb2af08d4543
#
_entry.id   252cc2436d3093db10e6cb2af08d4543
#
_cell.length_a   1.000
_cell.length_b   1.000
_cell.length_c   1.000
_cell.angle_alpha   90.00
_cell.angle_beta   90.00
_cell.angle_gamma   90.00
#
_symmetry.space_group_name_H-M   'P 1'
#
loop_
_entity.id
_entity.type
_entity.pdbx_description
1 polymer ?
#
loop_
_entity_poly.entity_id
_entity_poly.type
_entity_poly.pdbx_seq_one_letter_code
_entity_poly.pdbx_strand_id
1 'polypeptide(L)'
;MGSPPAPLIANCWISKFDPILRDNAVFFSRYLDDVVREIKKNSIEDKVKSINNLHPSLKFTYEEEYKKRISFLDMSIIHSGNNLSSTWFQKMTDTGLTMNYHALAPTKYKNSVVSGLVHRIFRACSSLQHFHESLVKGKSMLVRNQ
;
A
#
# COMPACT_ATOMS: atom_id res chain seq x y z
N MET A 1 -8.71 0.00 17.35
CA MET A 1 -8.29 -1.41 17.30
C MET A 1 -7.27 -1.62 18.41
N GLY A 2 -7.59 -2.32 19.48
CA GLY A 2 -6.68 -2.48 20.64
C GLY A 2 -6.52 -3.94 21.08
N SER A 3 -7.33 -4.86 20.55
CA SER A 3 -7.26 -6.27 20.89
C SER A 3 -6.32 -7.02 19.92
N PRO A 4 -5.37 -7.82 20.41
CA PRO A 4 -4.44 -8.59 19.58
C PRO A 4 -5.11 -9.47 18.49
N PRO A 5 -6.24 -10.16 18.75
CA PRO A 5 -6.91 -10.98 17.75
C PRO A 5 -7.76 -10.18 16.74
N ALA A 6 -8.04 -8.89 16.99
CA ALA A 6 -8.96 -8.12 16.15
C ALA A 6 -8.56 -8.06 14.65
N PRO A 7 -7.30 -7.84 14.27
CA PRO A 7 -6.91 -7.85 12.85
C PRO A 7 -7.12 -9.22 12.19
N LEU A 8 -6.86 -10.31 12.92
CA LEU A 8 -7.06 -11.67 12.43
C LEU A 8 -8.54 -11.97 12.20
N ILE A 9 -9.39 -11.62 13.16
CA ILE A 9 -10.85 -11.82 13.06
C ILE A 9 -11.41 -10.99 11.91
N ALA A 10 -11.02 -9.73 11.77
CA ALA A 10 -11.43 -8.87 10.68
C ALA A 10 -11.01 -9.44 9.32
N ASN A 11 -9.79 -9.93 9.20
CA ASN A 11 -9.30 -10.56 7.98
C ASN A 11 -10.08 -11.84 7.63
N CYS A 12 -10.36 -12.70 8.61
CA CYS A 12 -11.18 -13.90 8.42
C CYS A 12 -12.63 -13.56 8.01
N TRP A 13 -13.17 -12.47 8.54
CA TRP A 13 -14.52 -12.04 8.20
C TRP A 13 -14.59 -11.50 6.75
N ILE A 14 -13.69 -10.61 6.37
CA ILE A 14 -13.64 -10.05 5.03
C ILE A 14 -13.29 -11.11 3.97
N SER A 15 -12.48 -12.11 4.30
CA SER A 15 -12.09 -13.16 3.36
C SER A 15 -13.26 -13.95 2.76
N LYS A 16 -14.41 -13.97 3.43
CA LYS A 16 -15.65 -14.55 2.90
C LYS A 16 -16.14 -13.88 1.62
N PHE A 17 -15.77 -12.64 1.40
CA PHE A 17 -16.13 -11.85 0.23
C PHE A 17 -15.08 -11.90 -0.89
N ASP A 18 -13.89 -12.48 -0.62
CA ASP A 18 -12.80 -12.59 -1.60
C ASP A 18 -13.22 -13.23 -2.93
N PRO A 19 -14.05 -14.30 -2.98
CA PRO A 19 -14.50 -14.86 -4.24
C PRO A 19 -15.27 -13.83 -5.11
N ILE A 20 -16.11 -12.99 -4.49
CA ILE A 20 -16.87 -11.94 -5.16
C ILE A 20 -15.98 -10.76 -5.55
N LEU A 21 -15.07 -10.40 -4.65
CA LEU A 21 -14.09 -9.33 -4.89
C LEU A 21 -13.13 -9.67 -6.03
N ARG A 22 -12.79 -10.95 -6.20
CA ARG A 22 -11.91 -11.46 -7.26
C ARG A 22 -12.63 -11.69 -8.59
N ASP A 23 -13.96 -11.79 -8.59
CA ASP A 23 -14.72 -12.13 -9.79
C ASP A 23 -14.42 -11.20 -10.98
N ASN A 24 -14.07 -11.81 -12.14
CA ASN A 24 -13.66 -11.12 -13.37
C ASN A 24 -12.44 -10.16 -13.23
N ALA A 25 -11.60 -10.33 -12.22
CA ALA A 25 -10.35 -9.60 -12.07
C ALA A 25 -9.20 -10.35 -12.77
N VAL A 26 -8.45 -9.67 -13.61
CA VAL A 26 -7.20 -10.18 -14.21
C VAL A 26 -6.12 -10.27 -13.13
N PHE A 27 -6.07 -9.27 -12.26
CA PHE A 27 -5.21 -9.22 -11.09
C PHE A 27 -6.04 -8.86 -9.86
N PHE A 28 -5.73 -9.48 -8.72
CA PHE A 28 -6.38 -9.21 -7.44
C PHE A 28 -5.39 -9.41 -6.30
N SER A 29 -5.33 -8.43 -5.41
CA SER A 29 -4.63 -8.55 -4.13
C SER A 29 -5.40 -7.80 -3.05
N ARG A 30 -5.47 -8.36 -1.85
CA ARG A 30 -6.10 -7.74 -0.68
C ARG A 30 -5.17 -7.78 0.52
N TYR A 31 -5.12 -6.67 1.23
CA TYR A 31 -4.49 -6.56 2.53
C TYR A 31 -5.49 -5.95 3.52
N LEU A 32 -6.05 -6.79 4.39
CA LEU A 32 -7.15 -6.42 5.30
C LEU A 32 -8.32 -5.81 4.52
N ASP A 33 -8.53 -4.50 4.67
CA ASP A 33 -9.58 -3.70 4.06
C ASP A 33 -9.18 -3.07 2.71
N ASP A 34 -7.87 -2.96 2.45
CA ASP A 34 -7.37 -2.44 1.19
C ASP A 34 -7.38 -3.51 0.09
N VAL A 35 -7.98 -3.19 -1.05
CA VAL A 35 -8.08 -4.07 -2.22
C VAL A 35 -7.55 -3.37 -3.45
N VAL A 36 -6.65 -4.04 -4.18
CA VAL A 36 -6.26 -3.64 -5.53
C VAL A 36 -6.67 -4.73 -6.52
N ARG A 37 -7.27 -4.34 -7.62
CA ARG A 37 -7.73 -5.26 -8.66
C ARG A 37 -7.71 -4.63 -10.04
N GLU A 38 -7.47 -5.43 -11.06
CA GLU A 38 -7.56 -5.03 -12.46
C GLU A 38 -8.86 -5.57 -13.05
N ILE A 39 -9.71 -4.68 -13.54
CA ILE A 39 -10.99 -5.00 -14.18
C ILE A 39 -11.21 -4.15 -15.43
N LYS A 40 -12.13 -4.60 -16.32
CA LYS A 40 -12.55 -3.79 -17.47
C LYS A 40 -13.24 -2.51 -16.99
N LYS A 41 -12.85 -1.37 -17.54
CA LYS A 41 -13.28 -0.02 -17.12
C LYS A 41 -14.82 0.17 -17.08
N ASN A 42 -15.55 -0.42 -18.00
CA ASN A 42 -17.01 -0.20 -18.15
C ASN A 42 -17.88 -0.85 -17.05
N SER A 43 -17.29 -1.45 -16.03
CA SER A 43 -18.04 -2.17 -14.98
C SER A 43 -17.70 -1.73 -13.56
N ILE A 44 -16.94 -0.64 -13.35
CA ILE A 44 -16.42 -0.27 -12.03
C ILE A 44 -17.56 0.12 -11.09
N GLU A 45 -18.41 1.07 -11.48
CA GLU A 45 -19.48 1.58 -10.63
C GLU A 45 -20.51 0.51 -10.26
N ASP A 46 -20.91 -0.33 -11.23
CA ASP A 46 -21.88 -1.40 -10.98
C ASP A 46 -21.29 -2.46 -10.06
N LYS A 47 -20.00 -2.75 -10.19
CA LYS A 47 -19.30 -3.67 -9.28
C LYS A 47 -19.19 -3.10 -7.87
N VAL A 48 -18.85 -1.83 -7.71
CA VAL A 48 -18.78 -1.20 -6.39
C VAL A 48 -20.15 -1.18 -5.73
N LYS A 49 -21.23 -0.88 -6.49
CA LYS A 49 -22.62 -0.98 -5.99
C LYS A 49 -22.96 -2.39 -5.56
N SER A 50 -22.63 -3.39 -6.38
CA SER A 50 -22.88 -4.80 -6.05
C SER A 50 -22.16 -5.23 -4.79
N ILE A 51 -20.88 -4.84 -4.62
CA ILE A 51 -20.09 -5.16 -3.44
C ILE A 51 -20.66 -4.48 -2.19
N ASN A 52 -21.07 -3.21 -2.29
CA ASN A 52 -21.64 -2.46 -1.17
C ASN A 52 -23.04 -2.98 -0.76
N ASN A 53 -23.72 -3.72 -1.63
CA ASN A 53 -24.98 -4.36 -1.31
C ASN A 53 -24.85 -5.74 -0.64
N LEU A 54 -23.62 -6.29 -0.54
CA LEU A 54 -23.40 -7.61 0.05
C LEU A 54 -23.66 -7.64 1.56
N HIS A 55 -23.36 -6.54 2.25
CA HIS A 55 -23.56 -6.46 3.70
C HIS A 55 -23.75 -5.01 4.16
N PRO A 56 -24.68 -4.72 5.08
CA PRO A 56 -24.97 -3.35 5.53
C PRO A 56 -23.77 -2.62 6.15
N SER A 57 -22.85 -3.38 6.76
CA SER A 57 -21.64 -2.83 7.40
C SER A 57 -20.44 -2.67 6.44
N LEU A 58 -20.56 -3.09 5.17
CA LEU A 58 -19.50 -2.92 4.17
C LEU A 58 -19.77 -1.68 3.34
N LYS A 59 -18.79 -0.79 3.28
CA LYS A 59 -18.79 0.38 2.40
C LYS A 59 -17.42 0.50 1.76
N PHE A 60 -17.34 0.13 0.48
CA PHE A 60 -16.15 0.31 -0.34
C PHE A 60 -16.25 1.61 -1.12
N THR A 61 -15.18 2.36 -1.10
CA THR A 61 -14.90 3.44 -2.05
C THR A 61 -13.87 2.93 -3.04
N TYR A 62 -13.69 3.61 -4.16
CA TYR A 62 -12.69 3.20 -5.14
C TYR A 62 -11.88 4.38 -5.64
N GLU A 63 -10.66 4.10 -6.02
CA GLU A 63 -9.76 4.99 -6.72
C GLU A 63 -9.39 4.34 -8.05
N GLU A 64 -9.34 5.13 -9.11
CA GLU A 64 -8.91 4.65 -10.42
C GLU A 64 -7.42 4.94 -10.66
N GLU A 65 -6.83 4.13 -11.51
CA GLU A 65 -5.49 4.37 -12.02
C GLU A 65 -5.41 5.75 -12.69
N TYR A 66 -4.44 6.56 -12.26
CA TYR A 66 -4.13 7.84 -12.88
C TYR A 66 -2.75 7.81 -13.51
N LYS A 67 -2.63 8.16 -14.80
CA LYS A 67 -1.36 8.16 -15.56
C LYS A 67 -0.59 6.82 -15.44
N LYS A 68 -1.31 5.70 -15.56
CA LYS A 68 -0.75 4.34 -15.44
C LYS A 68 -0.14 4.05 -14.08
N ARG A 69 -0.64 4.68 -13.03
CA ARG A 69 -0.17 4.46 -11.66
C ARG A 69 -1.36 4.40 -10.70
N ILE A 70 -1.27 3.48 -9.76
CA ILE A 70 -2.18 3.39 -8.62
C ILE A 70 -1.37 3.14 -7.34
N SER A 71 -1.76 3.78 -6.25
CA SER A 71 -1.14 3.51 -4.94
C SER A 71 -1.83 2.35 -4.25
N PHE A 72 -1.03 1.45 -3.69
CA PHE A 72 -1.52 0.36 -2.87
C PHE A 72 -0.55 0.13 -1.71
N LEU A 73 -1.00 0.36 -0.48
CA LEU A 73 -0.16 0.32 0.72
C LEU A 73 1.04 1.28 0.60
N ASP A 74 2.25 0.74 0.75
CA ASP A 74 3.51 1.48 0.63
C ASP A 74 4.08 1.47 -0.80
N MET A 75 3.31 1.03 -1.79
CA MET A 75 3.76 0.88 -3.17
C MET A 75 2.94 1.73 -4.13
N SER A 76 3.61 2.26 -5.15
CA SER A 76 2.97 2.75 -6.38
C SER A 76 3.13 1.67 -7.44
N ILE A 77 2.04 1.07 -7.86
CA ILE A 77 1.99 0.09 -8.94
C ILE A 77 1.96 0.87 -10.26
N ILE A 78 2.82 0.49 -11.18
CA ILE A 78 2.99 1.15 -12.49
C ILE A 78 2.64 0.13 -13.55
N HIS A 79 1.69 0.48 -14.40
CA HIS A 79 1.26 -0.33 -15.53
C HIS A 79 2.02 0.08 -16.80
N SER A 80 2.75 -0.83 -17.41
CA SER A 80 3.50 -0.62 -18.65
C SER A 80 3.19 -1.73 -19.66
N GLY A 81 2.20 -1.50 -20.50
CA GLY A 81 1.69 -2.52 -21.43
C GLY A 81 1.16 -3.74 -20.66
N ASN A 82 1.76 -4.91 -20.89
CA ASN A 82 1.39 -6.14 -20.18
C ASN A 82 2.20 -6.38 -18.88
N ASN A 83 3.07 -5.46 -18.51
CA ASN A 83 3.94 -5.61 -17.35
C ASN A 83 3.50 -4.68 -16.22
N LEU A 84 3.53 -5.21 -15.00
CA LEU A 84 3.37 -4.46 -13.78
C LEU A 84 4.73 -4.27 -13.13
N SER A 85 5.02 -3.06 -12.69
CA SER A 85 6.18 -2.75 -11.87
C SER A 85 5.76 -1.95 -10.65
N SER A 86 6.59 -1.93 -9.62
CA SER A 86 6.28 -1.19 -8.40
C SER A 86 7.47 -0.39 -7.92
N THR A 87 7.17 0.72 -7.26
CA THR A 87 8.14 1.59 -6.61
C THR A 87 7.61 2.01 -5.23
N TRP A 88 8.47 2.44 -4.35
CA TRP A 88 8.06 2.93 -3.04
C TRP A 88 7.19 4.19 -3.18
N PHE A 89 6.05 4.17 -2.46
CA PHE A 89 5.09 5.26 -2.42
C PHE A 89 5.10 5.93 -1.06
N GLN A 90 5.13 7.25 -1.07
CA GLN A 90 4.95 8.09 0.10
C GLN A 90 3.72 8.96 -0.11
N LYS A 91 2.76 8.91 0.80
CA LYS A 91 1.54 9.74 0.73
C LYS A 91 1.93 11.23 0.75
N MET A 92 1.20 12.06 0.04
CA MET A 92 1.45 13.52 0.05
C MET A 92 1.25 14.13 1.45
N THR A 93 0.44 13.51 2.29
CA THR A 93 0.22 13.91 3.69
C THR A 93 1.32 13.43 4.64
N ASP A 94 2.21 12.56 4.17
CA ASP A 94 3.34 12.08 4.97
C ASP A 94 4.41 13.18 5.04
N THR A 95 4.59 13.73 6.23
CA THR A 95 5.59 14.78 6.50
C THR A 95 7.02 14.28 6.37
N GLY A 96 7.23 12.96 6.35
CA GLY A 96 8.54 12.34 6.40
C GLY A 96 9.25 12.51 7.75
N LEU A 97 8.52 12.93 8.81
CA LEU A 97 9.10 13.05 10.13
C LEU A 97 9.37 11.67 10.72
N THR A 98 10.60 11.49 11.14
CA THR A 98 11.08 10.28 11.82
C THR A 98 11.76 10.67 13.13
N MET A 99 12.34 9.71 13.83
CA MET A 99 13.14 10.00 15.02
C MET A 99 14.33 10.89 14.67
N ASN A 100 14.46 12.04 15.36
CA ASN A 100 15.62 12.90 15.22
C ASN A 100 16.89 12.17 15.68
N TYR A 101 17.98 12.32 14.93
CA TYR A 101 19.25 11.69 15.25
C TYR A 101 19.82 12.14 16.60
N HIS A 102 19.61 13.40 16.97
CA HIS A 102 20.08 13.98 18.24
C HIS A 102 19.16 13.69 19.44
N ALA A 103 18.02 13.01 19.21
CA ALA A 103 17.13 12.62 20.31
C ALA A 103 17.89 11.73 21.32
N LEU A 104 17.54 11.88 22.60
CA LEU A 104 18.06 11.07 23.70
C LEU A 104 17.46 9.65 23.66
N ALA A 105 17.77 8.92 22.59
CA ALA A 105 17.33 7.54 22.39
C ALA A 105 18.54 6.61 22.17
N PRO A 106 18.46 5.37 22.63
CA PRO A 106 19.51 4.38 22.39
C PRO A 106 19.80 4.22 20.89
N THR A 107 21.07 4.08 20.51
CA THR A 107 21.53 3.94 19.12
C THR A 107 20.81 2.82 18.37
N LYS A 108 20.41 1.74 19.06
CA LYS A 108 19.64 0.65 18.50
C LYS A 108 18.32 1.13 17.85
N TYR A 109 17.60 2.05 18.49
CA TYR A 109 16.35 2.58 17.93
C TYR A 109 16.61 3.48 16.71
N LYS A 110 17.67 4.30 16.75
CA LYS A 110 18.07 5.14 15.61
C LYS A 110 18.42 4.27 14.39
N ASN A 111 19.21 3.22 14.60
CA ASN A 111 19.53 2.26 13.53
C ASN A 111 18.31 1.51 13.02
N SER A 112 17.33 1.21 13.88
CA SER A 112 16.08 0.55 13.48
C SER A 112 15.22 1.42 12.55
N VAL A 113 15.22 2.75 12.71
CA VAL A 113 14.53 3.67 11.80
C VAL A 113 15.14 3.59 10.40
N VAL A 114 16.47 3.65 10.31
CA VAL A 114 17.17 3.59 9.02
C VAL A 114 16.97 2.23 8.34
N SER A 115 17.23 1.14 9.07
CA SER A 115 17.11 -0.21 8.52
C SER A 115 15.65 -0.54 8.14
N GLY A 116 14.69 -0.09 8.94
CA GLY A 116 13.27 -0.24 8.65
C GLY A 116 12.85 0.49 7.37
N LEU A 117 13.32 1.72 7.17
CA LEU A 117 13.06 2.47 5.95
C LEU A 117 13.65 1.79 4.71
N VAL A 118 14.93 1.38 4.78
CA VAL A 118 15.59 0.68 3.67
C VAL A 118 14.87 -0.61 3.33
N HIS A 119 14.46 -1.38 4.33
CA HIS A 119 13.74 -2.62 4.14
C HIS A 119 12.34 -2.40 3.50
N ARG A 120 11.62 -1.37 3.93
CA ARG A 120 10.33 -0.99 3.31
C ARG A 120 10.51 -0.62 1.84
N ILE A 121 11.50 0.22 1.52
CA ILE A 121 11.83 0.61 0.15
C ILE A 121 12.19 -0.62 -0.69
N PHE A 122 13.05 -1.51 -0.17
CA PHE A 122 13.44 -2.72 -0.86
C PHE A 122 12.26 -3.62 -1.20
N ARG A 123 11.34 -3.82 -0.26
CA ARG A 123 10.15 -4.65 -0.47
C ARG A 123 9.12 -4.02 -1.42
N ALA A 124 9.08 -2.70 -1.50
CA ALA A 124 8.14 -1.97 -2.35
C ALA A 124 8.57 -1.88 -3.82
N CYS A 125 9.85 -2.10 -4.12
CA CYS A 125 10.40 -1.91 -5.46
C CYS A 125 10.58 -3.22 -6.21
N SER A 126 10.07 -3.31 -7.44
CA SER A 126 10.20 -4.48 -8.31
C SER A 126 11.49 -4.52 -9.13
N SER A 127 12.28 -3.44 -9.14
CA SER A 127 13.54 -3.36 -9.88
C SER A 127 14.62 -2.63 -9.10
N LEU A 128 15.89 -2.92 -9.42
CA LEU A 128 17.03 -2.22 -8.81
C LEU A 128 17.04 -0.72 -9.13
N GLN A 129 16.58 -0.32 -10.30
CA GLN A 129 16.46 1.07 -10.67
C GLN A 129 15.46 1.80 -9.76
N HIS A 130 14.23 1.27 -9.62
CA HIS A 130 13.22 1.84 -8.73
C HIS A 130 13.69 1.87 -7.28
N PHE A 131 14.41 0.83 -6.84
CA PHE A 131 15.00 0.79 -5.52
C PHE A 131 16.03 1.92 -5.31
N HIS A 132 16.92 2.14 -6.27
CA HIS A 132 17.94 3.19 -6.18
C HIS A 132 17.31 4.60 -6.13
N GLU A 133 16.35 4.87 -7.02
CA GLU A 133 15.61 6.13 -7.03
C GLU A 133 14.86 6.37 -5.70
N SER A 134 14.26 5.32 -5.15
CA SER A 134 13.54 5.38 -3.88
C SER A 134 14.48 5.55 -2.69
N LEU A 135 15.66 4.95 -2.71
CA LEU A 135 16.70 5.16 -1.69
C LEU A 135 17.17 6.60 -1.63
N VAL A 136 17.35 7.26 -2.77
CA VAL A 136 17.73 8.68 -2.82
C VAL A 136 16.66 9.54 -2.12
N LYS A 137 15.37 9.26 -2.37
CA LYS A 137 14.25 9.93 -1.70
C LYS A 137 14.26 9.65 -0.19
N GLY A 138 14.41 8.39 0.21
CA GLY A 138 14.49 7.97 1.61
C GLY A 138 15.66 8.62 2.34
N LYS A 139 16.84 8.70 1.71
CA LYS A 139 18.00 9.42 2.25
C LYS A 139 17.70 10.89 2.48
N SER A 140 17.09 11.58 1.51
CA SER A 140 16.74 13.00 1.66
C SER A 140 15.71 13.23 2.78
N MET A 141 14.81 12.29 3.01
CA MET A 141 13.86 12.32 4.13
C MET A 141 14.60 12.21 5.48
N LEU A 142 15.54 11.28 5.61
CA LEU A 142 16.32 11.11 6.85
C LEU A 142 17.20 12.34 7.15
N VAL A 143 17.82 12.93 6.14
CA VAL A 143 18.65 14.15 6.29
C VAL A 143 17.85 15.33 6.83
N ARG A 144 16.58 15.46 6.43
CA ARG A 144 15.70 16.53 6.96
C ARG A 144 15.33 16.35 8.43
N ASN A 145 15.58 15.18 9.02
CA ASN A 145 15.29 14.87 10.42
C ASN A 145 16.54 14.95 11.35
N GLN A 146 17.58 15.59 10.87
CA GLN A 146 18.80 15.85 11.67
C GLN A 146 18.66 17.05 12.59
#